data_3e391627fdad22bc4590db2c9eb96fc9
#
_entry.id   3e391627fdad22bc4590db2c9eb96fc9
#
_cell.length_a   1.000
_cell.length_b   1.000
_cell.length_c   1.000
_cell.angle_alpha   90.00
_cell.angle_beta   90.00
_cell.angle_gamma   90.00
#
_symmetry.space_group_name_H-M   'P 1'
#
loop_
_entity.id
_entity.type
_entity.pdbx_description
1 polymer ?
#
loop_
_entity_poly.entity_id
_entity_poly.type
_entity_poly.pdbx_seq_one_letter_code
_entity_poly.pdbx_strand_id
1 'polypeptide(L)'
;MTDVVIPGGRDVRGTLEEPDSDATPAAIVVACPPHPQHGGNRRDRRLRAVSEALTERGIACLRIDYGEWDEGYGEREDVRNAIRWADDRYDRVGVFGFSFGASQSILASATVDREVAAIAALAPTASLGSALKVVPALADLESGTPVQVLYGERDTTVDWEPVVERARALDGEVISCSADHFFVGQDAKVAREVGDFFGRTLG
;
A
#
# COMPACT_ATOMS: atom_id res chain seq x y z
N MET A 1 -14.90 1.72 -12.79
CA MET A 1 -14.20 0.50 -12.36
C MET A 1 -13.86 -0.35 -13.57
N THR A 2 -12.56 -0.61 -13.80
CA THR A 2 -12.06 -1.31 -14.99
C THR A 2 -11.05 -2.37 -14.56
N ASP A 3 -11.14 -3.58 -15.11
CA ASP A 3 -10.10 -4.61 -14.89
C ASP A 3 -8.91 -4.34 -15.81
N VAL A 4 -7.70 -4.44 -15.25
CA VAL A 4 -6.44 -4.21 -15.95
C VAL A 4 -5.48 -5.38 -15.74
N VAL A 5 -4.59 -5.60 -16.71
CA VAL A 5 -3.48 -6.53 -16.62
C VAL A 5 -2.20 -5.71 -16.47
N ILE A 6 -1.39 -6.02 -15.48
CA ILE A 6 -0.13 -5.33 -15.21
C ILE A 6 0.99 -6.05 -15.97
N PRO A 7 1.73 -5.37 -16.86
CA PRO A 7 2.87 -5.97 -17.56
C PRO A 7 4.00 -6.35 -16.60
N GLY A 8 4.80 -7.36 -16.91
CA GLY A 8 5.98 -7.73 -16.10
C GLY A 8 6.31 -9.21 -16.07
N GLY A 9 5.70 -10.02 -16.93
CA GLY A 9 6.02 -11.45 -17.07
C GLY A 9 5.36 -12.38 -16.04
N ARG A 10 4.60 -11.82 -15.08
CA ARG A 10 3.76 -12.55 -14.12
C ARG A 10 2.28 -12.22 -14.39
N ASP A 11 1.35 -13.10 -14.06
CA ASP A 11 -0.10 -12.84 -14.25
C ASP A 11 -0.65 -11.97 -13.11
N VAL A 12 -0.29 -10.69 -13.16
CA VAL A 12 -0.75 -9.68 -12.20
C VAL A 12 -1.96 -8.95 -12.76
N ARG A 13 -3.05 -8.95 -12.00
CA ARG A 13 -4.31 -8.32 -12.37
C ARG A 13 -4.68 -7.24 -11.39
N GLY A 14 -5.37 -6.21 -11.87
CA GLY A 14 -5.85 -5.12 -11.04
C GLY A 14 -7.27 -4.73 -11.37
N THR A 15 -7.88 -4.01 -10.44
CA THR A 15 -9.11 -3.26 -10.67
C THR A 15 -8.78 -1.79 -10.45
N LEU A 16 -8.89 -1.01 -11.53
CA LEU A 16 -8.74 0.43 -11.52
C LEU A 16 -10.08 1.08 -11.19
N GLU A 17 -10.09 1.94 -10.20
CA GLU A 17 -11.20 2.83 -9.84
C GLU A 17 -10.72 4.27 -9.98
N GLU A 18 -11.46 5.04 -10.76
CA GLU A 18 -11.18 6.47 -10.99
C GLU A 18 -12.33 7.31 -10.43
N PRO A 19 -12.05 8.55 -10.03
CA PRO A 19 -13.08 9.50 -9.64
C PRO A 19 -14.16 9.66 -10.70
N ASP A 20 -15.38 9.95 -10.29
CA ASP A 20 -16.48 10.28 -11.21
C ASP A 20 -16.31 11.72 -11.70
N SER A 21 -15.43 11.90 -12.68
CA SER A 21 -15.03 13.19 -13.25
C SER A 21 -14.66 13.02 -14.71
N ASP A 22 -14.93 14.04 -15.53
CA ASP A 22 -14.51 14.08 -16.94
C ASP A 22 -12.99 14.30 -17.10
N ALA A 23 -12.31 14.76 -16.07
CA ALA A 23 -10.87 14.96 -16.08
C ALA A 23 -10.12 13.70 -15.58
N THR A 24 -9.04 13.34 -16.27
CA THR A 24 -8.12 12.31 -15.79
C THR A 24 -7.50 12.77 -14.47
N PRO A 25 -7.54 11.96 -13.41
CA PRO A 25 -6.92 12.32 -12.14
C PRO A 25 -5.39 12.41 -12.30
N ALA A 26 -4.77 13.38 -11.64
CA ALA A 26 -3.32 13.56 -11.66
C ALA A 26 -2.58 12.53 -10.78
N ALA A 27 -3.27 11.94 -9.82
CA ALA A 27 -2.67 11.02 -8.84
C ALA A 27 -3.38 9.67 -8.79
N ILE A 28 -2.60 8.64 -8.48
CA ILE A 28 -3.07 7.27 -8.27
C ILE A 28 -2.42 6.64 -7.04
N VAL A 29 -3.15 5.76 -6.36
CA VAL A 29 -2.61 4.88 -5.32
C VAL A 29 -2.69 3.44 -5.76
N VAL A 30 -1.54 2.74 -5.75
CA VAL A 30 -1.47 1.28 -5.89
C VAL A 30 -1.78 0.64 -4.54
N ALA A 31 -2.83 -0.18 -4.48
CA ALA A 31 -3.28 -0.83 -3.25
C ALA A 31 -2.99 -2.33 -3.25
N CYS A 32 -2.15 -2.75 -2.31
CA CYS A 32 -1.55 -4.07 -2.19
C CYS A 32 -2.29 -4.93 -1.16
N PRO A 33 -2.83 -6.11 -1.54
CA PRO A 33 -3.63 -6.94 -0.65
C PRO A 33 -2.79 -7.67 0.40
N PRO A 34 -3.43 -8.22 1.45
CA PRO A 34 -2.77 -9.08 2.43
C PRO A 34 -2.30 -10.39 1.80
N HIS A 35 -1.78 -11.31 2.61
CA HIS A 35 -1.09 -12.51 2.17
C HIS A 35 -1.93 -13.38 1.22
N PRO A 36 -1.45 -13.64 -0.03
CA PRO A 36 -2.26 -14.32 -1.05
C PRO A 36 -2.62 -15.76 -0.66
N GLN A 37 -1.73 -16.50 -0.01
CA GLN A 37 -2.03 -17.86 0.45
C GLN A 37 -3.03 -17.92 1.61
N HIS A 38 -3.34 -16.80 2.25
CA HIS A 38 -4.37 -16.68 3.28
C HIS A 38 -5.65 -16.03 2.75
N GLY A 39 -5.85 -16.03 1.44
CA GLY A 39 -7.04 -15.52 0.78
C GLY A 39 -7.01 -14.00 0.51
N GLY A 40 -5.86 -13.35 0.73
CA GLY A 40 -5.67 -11.95 0.39
C GLY A 40 -5.80 -11.71 -1.11
N ASN A 41 -6.59 -10.72 -1.49
CA ASN A 41 -6.82 -10.35 -2.88
C ASN A 41 -7.33 -8.90 -2.99
N ARG A 42 -7.43 -8.37 -4.22
CA ARG A 42 -7.87 -7.00 -4.53
C ARG A 42 -9.27 -6.63 -4.05
N ARG A 43 -10.08 -7.64 -3.62
CA ARG A 43 -11.44 -7.42 -3.08
C ARG A 43 -11.47 -7.31 -1.57
N ASP A 44 -10.30 -7.30 -0.90
CA ASP A 44 -10.22 -7.08 0.54
C ASP A 44 -11.01 -5.83 0.93
N ARG A 45 -11.81 -5.93 2.00
CA ARG A 45 -12.73 -4.87 2.41
C ARG A 45 -12.02 -3.57 2.78
N ARG A 46 -10.80 -3.64 3.36
CA ARG A 46 -10.00 -2.47 3.74
C ARG A 46 -9.45 -1.76 2.50
N LEU A 47 -8.98 -2.53 1.52
CA LEU A 47 -8.55 -1.98 0.23
C LEU A 47 -9.71 -1.29 -0.50
N ARG A 48 -10.91 -1.90 -0.46
CA ARG A 48 -12.10 -1.31 -1.08
C ARG A 48 -12.52 -0.01 -0.39
N ALA A 49 -12.57 0.00 0.93
CA ALA A 49 -12.92 1.20 1.68
C ALA A 49 -11.92 2.34 1.46
N VAL A 50 -10.62 2.03 1.39
CA VAL A 50 -9.58 3.01 1.02
C VAL A 50 -9.75 3.47 -0.41
N SER A 51 -10.02 2.59 -1.37
CA SER A 51 -10.27 2.94 -2.78
C SER A 51 -11.43 3.92 -2.93
N GLU A 52 -12.56 3.67 -2.23
CA GLU A 52 -13.71 4.57 -2.19
C GLU A 52 -13.34 5.95 -1.62
N ALA A 53 -12.61 5.99 -0.50
CA ALA A 53 -12.18 7.23 0.12
C ALA A 53 -11.19 8.04 -0.75
N LEU A 54 -10.36 7.38 -1.55
CA LEU A 54 -9.44 8.02 -2.49
C LEU A 54 -10.19 8.62 -3.68
N THR A 55 -11.11 7.86 -4.29
CA THR A 55 -11.89 8.35 -5.43
C THR A 55 -12.78 9.53 -5.06
N GLU A 56 -13.33 9.58 -3.84
CA GLU A 56 -14.05 10.75 -3.30
C GLU A 56 -13.14 12.00 -3.20
N ARG A 57 -11.82 11.83 -3.11
CA ARG A 57 -10.81 12.90 -3.03
C ARG A 57 -10.15 13.22 -4.38
N GLY A 58 -10.65 12.66 -5.47
CA GLY A 58 -10.10 12.91 -6.80
C GLY A 58 -8.85 12.11 -7.13
N ILE A 59 -8.51 11.07 -6.35
CA ILE A 59 -7.33 10.22 -6.52
C ILE A 59 -7.79 8.85 -7.06
N ALA A 60 -7.17 8.38 -8.15
CA ALA A 60 -7.42 7.04 -8.66
C ALA A 60 -6.85 5.96 -7.74
N CYS A 61 -7.42 4.77 -7.78
CA CYS A 61 -6.92 3.62 -7.01
C CYS A 61 -6.83 2.37 -7.90
N LEU A 62 -5.65 1.74 -7.90
CA LEU A 62 -5.40 0.46 -8.54
C LEU A 62 -5.23 -0.61 -7.47
N ARG A 63 -6.25 -1.43 -7.24
CA ARG A 63 -6.16 -2.58 -6.33
C ARG A 63 -5.69 -3.80 -7.11
N ILE A 64 -4.58 -4.43 -6.69
CA ILE A 64 -3.95 -5.54 -7.42
C ILE A 64 -4.23 -6.91 -6.79
N ASP A 65 -4.13 -7.95 -7.61
CA ASP A 65 -3.84 -9.32 -7.18
C ASP A 65 -2.41 -9.65 -7.58
N TYR A 66 -1.68 -10.33 -6.70
CA TYR A 66 -0.35 -10.84 -7.05
C TYR A 66 -0.44 -11.99 -8.06
N GLY A 67 0.65 -12.22 -8.77
CA GLY A 67 0.86 -13.42 -9.56
C GLY A 67 1.02 -14.68 -8.69
N GLU A 68 1.56 -15.75 -9.26
CA GLU A 68 1.83 -16.97 -8.52
C GLU A 68 2.75 -16.70 -7.32
N TRP A 69 2.47 -17.38 -6.19
CA TRP A 69 3.24 -17.21 -4.94
C TRP A 69 4.73 -17.51 -5.14
N ASP A 70 5.58 -16.58 -4.72
CA ASP A 70 7.04 -16.66 -4.82
C ASP A 70 7.74 -16.10 -3.57
N GLU A 71 7.31 -16.57 -2.40
CA GLU A 71 7.93 -16.29 -1.09
C GLU A 71 8.15 -14.81 -0.76
N GLY A 72 7.38 -13.92 -1.37
CA GLY A 72 7.48 -12.47 -1.24
C GLY A 72 8.38 -11.79 -2.26
N TYR A 73 9.21 -12.51 -2.99
CA TYR A 73 10.11 -11.92 -4.01
C TYR A 73 9.35 -11.54 -5.27
N GLY A 74 8.55 -12.45 -5.81
CA GLY A 74 7.71 -12.19 -6.95
C GLY A 74 6.62 -11.17 -6.64
N GLU A 75 6.00 -11.25 -5.45
CA GLU A 75 4.98 -10.30 -5.02
C GLU A 75 5.55 -8.87 -4.89
N ARG A 76 6.81 -8.72 -4.45
CA ARG A 76 7.51 -7.44 -4.46
C ARG A 76 7.70 -6.91 -5.89
N GLU A 77 8.08 -7.77 -6.83
CA GLU A 77 8.21 -7.37 -8.24
C GLU A 77 6.85 -7.03 -8.86
N ASP A 78 5.79 -7.73 -8.47
CA ASP A 78 4.42 -7.40 -8.88
C ASP A 78 4.02 -5.99 -8.47
N VAL A 79 4.34 -5.58 -7.23
CA VAL A 79 4.11 -4.20 -6.75
C VAL A 79 4.95 -3.20 -7.54
N ARG A 80 6.23 -3.49 -7.80
CA ARG A 80 7.08 -2.61 -8.64
C ARG A 80 6.51 -2.42 -10.04
N ASN A 81 6.03 -3.50 -10.65
CA ASN A 81 5.41 -3.45 -11.96
C ASN A 81 4.10 -2.64 -11.94
N ALA A 82 3.32 -2.75 -10.86
CA ALA A 82 2.13 -1.92 -10.67
C ALA A 82 2.47 -0.43 -10.49
N ILE A 83 3.55 -0.10 -9.76
CA ILE A 83 4.06 1.26 -9.62
C ILE A 83 4.49 1.81 -11.00
N ARG A 84 5.29 1.07 -11.78
CA ARG A 84 5.70 1.46 -13.14
C ARG A 84 4.50 1.68 -14.06
N TRP A 85 3.53 0.77 -14.01
CA TRP A 85 2.29 0.90 -14.78
C TRP A 85 1.51 2.17 -14.42
N ALA A 86 1.48 2.52 -13.13
CA ALA A 86 0.83 3.72 -12.62
C ALA A 86 1.60 4.99 -13.03
N ASP A 87 2.92 5.01 -12.88
CA ASP A 87 3.82 6.13 -13.21
C ASP A 87 3.80 6.48 -14.71
N ASP A 88 3.63 5.48 -15.59
CA ASP A 88 3.46 5.71 -17.03
C ASP A 88 2.14 6.44 -17.40
N ARG A 89 1.21 6.64 -16.45
CA ARG A 89 -0.17 7.12 -16.70
C ARG A 89 -0.63 8.27 -15.84
N TYR A 90 0.02 8.48 -14.69
CA TYR A 90 -0.36 9.48 -13.69
C TYR A 90 0.87 10.26 -13.25
N ASP A 91 0.70 11.52 -12.89
CA ASP A 91 1.80 12.42 -12.50
C ASP A 91 2.38 12.09 -11.11
N ARG A 92 1.56 11.52 -10.23
CA ARG A 92 1.97 11.18 -8.85
C ARG A 92 1.45 9.81 -8.45
N VAL A 93 2.35 8.97 -7.93
CA VAL A 93 2.04 7.61 -7.50
C VAL A 93 2.25 7.46 -6.00
N GLY A 94 1.17 7.10 -5.29
CA GLY A 94 1.24 6.62 -3.93
C GLY A 94 1.10 5.10 -3.86
N VAL A 95 1.49 4.52 -2.72
CA VAL A 95 1.34 3.08 -2.48
C VAL A 95 0.69 2.85 -1.11
N PHE A 96 -0.35 2.03 -1.09
CA PHE A 96 -1.02 1.57 0.13
C PHE A 96 -0.95 0.05 0.23
N GLY A 97 -0.85 -0.49 1.42
CA GLY A 97 -0.97 -1.92 1.62
C GLY A 97 -1.49 -2.31 2.99
N PHE A 98 -2.03 -3.52 3.08
CA PHE A 98 -2.45 -4.11 4.36
C PHE A 98 -1.65 -5.37 4.65
N SER A 99 -1.12 -5.50 5.88
CA SER A 99 -0.41 -6.68 6.40
C SER A 99 0.79 -7.05 5.50
N PHE A 100 0.80 -8.21 4.87
CA PHE A 100 1.80 -8.59 3.86
C PHE A 100 1.93 -7.51 2.78
N GLY A 101 0.81 -6.98 2.27
CA GLY A 101 0.81 -5.92 1.28
C GLY A 101 1.41 -4.61 1.80
N ALA A 102 1.26 -4.29 3.09
CA ALA A 102 1.90 -3.13 3.70
C ALA A 102 3.43 -3.27 3.70
N SER A 103 3.92 -4.46 4.02
CA SER A 103 5.35 -4.77 3.97
C SER A 103 5.89 -4.76 2.55
N GLN A 104 5.14 -5.32 1.60
CA GLN A 104 5.50 -5.29 0.18
C GLN A 104 5.50 -3.88 -0.41
N SER A 105 4.58 -3.02 0.02
CA SER A 105 4.54 -1.61 -0.38
C SER A 105 5.84 -0.88 -0.01
N ILE A 106 6.33 -1.05 1.21
CA ILE A 106 7.60 -0.46 1.66
C ILE A 106 8.79 -1.05 0.88
N LEU A 107 8.88 -2.39 0.80
CA LEU A 107 9.98 -3.09 0.12
C LEU A 107 10.07 -2.75 -1.38
N ALA A 108 8.93 -2.65 -2.05
CA ALA A 108 8.87 -2.31 -3.46
C ALA A 108 9.24 -0.85 -3.70
N SER A 109 8.68 0.07 -2.90
CA SER A 109 8.93 1.51 -3.03
C SER A 109 10.40 1.88 -2.79
N ALA A 110 11.09 1.20 -1.85
CA ALA A 110 12.51 1.41 -1.60
C ALA A 110 13.44 0.90 -2.72
N THR A 111 12.92 0.16 -3.68
CA THR A 111 13.76 -0.56 -4.66
C THR A 111 13.26 -0.46 -6.10
N VAL A 112 12.14 0.21 -6.35
CA VAL A 112 11.65 0.50 -7.70
C VAL A 112 12.48 1.64 -8.32
N ASP A 113 12.57 1.64 -9.66
CA ASP A 113 13.26 2.66 -10.46
C ASP A 113 12.31 3.83 -10.85
N ARG A 114 11.36 4.15 -9.99
CA ARG A 114 10.37 5.23 -10.15
C ARG A 114 10.19 5.96 -8.83
N GLU A 115 9.80 7.22 -8.90
CA GLU A 115 9.43 8.00 -7.72
C GLU A 115 8.13 7.48 -7.12
N VAL A 116 8.11 7.29 -5.80
CA VAL A 116 6.90 7.03 -5.02
C VAL A 116 6.65 8.23 -4.13
N ALA A 117 5.59 8.96 -4.43
CA ALA A 117 5.30 10.25 -3.80
C ALA A 117 4.82 10.13 -2.34
N ALA A 118 4.23 9.00 -1.94
CA ALA A 118 3.81 8.75 -0.57
C ALA A 118 3.49 7.27 -0.33
N ILE A 119 3.65 6.78 0.91
CA ILE A 119 3.37 5.39 1.30
C ILE A 119 2.50 5.36 2.55
N ALA A 120 1.41 4.58 2.51
CA ALA A 120 0.62 4.25 3.70
C ALA A 120 0.63 2.75 3.95
N ALA A 121 1.02 2.32 5.16
CA ALA A 121 1.17 0.94 5.54
C ALA A 121 0.26 0.58 6.73
N LEU A 122 -0.73 -0.28 6.50
CA LEU A 122 -1.63 -0.79 7.54
C LEU A 122 -1.13 -2.14 8.06
N ALA A 123 -0.77 -2.20 9.33
CA ALA A 123 -0.25 -3.39 10.03
C ALA A 123 0.94 -4.06 9.31
N PRO A 124 2.00 -3.33 8.98
CA PRO A 124 3.20 -3.94 8.40
C PRO A 124 3.94 -4.82 9.43
N THR A 125 4.75 -5.78 8.95
CA THR A 125 5.68 -6.55 9.80
C THR A 125 7.13 -6.12 9.56
N ALA A 126 8.00 -6.33 10.54
CA ALA A 126 9.42 -5.98 10.45
C ALA A 126 10.19 -6.72 9.35
N SER A 127 9.71 -7.91 8.95
CA SER A 127 10.32 -8.69 7.88
C SER A 127 9.35 -9.71 7.29
N LEU A 128 9.55 -10.06 6.02
CA LEU A 128 8.92 -11.19 5.36
C LEU A 128 9.99 -12.27 5.17
N GLY A 129 9.91 -13.33 5.95
CA GLY A 129 10.95 -14.35 6.02
C GLY A 129 12.30 -13.81 6.51
N SER A 130 13.39 -14.50 6.15
CA SER A 130 14.73 -14.14 6.62
C SER A 130 15.42 -13.03 5.82
N ALA A 131 15.04 -12.81 4.58
CA ALA A 131 15.76 -11.94 3.64
C ALA A 131 15.07 -10.59 3.37
N LEU A 132 13.76 -10.55 3.35
CA LEU A 132 13.02 -9.32 3.05
C LEU A 132 12.82 -8.48 4.30
N LYS A 133 13.73 -7.55 4.55
CA LYS A 133 13.78 -6.71 5.76
C LYS A 133 13.07 -5.38 5.53
N VAL A 134 11.92 -5.18 6.17
CA VAL A 134 11.07 -4.00 6.00
C VAL A 134 11.65 -2.78 6.72
N VAL A 135 12.19 -2.96 7.93
CA VAL A 135 12.75 -1.86 8.72
C VAL A 135 13.95 -1.17 8.03
N PRO A 136 14.94 -1.89 7.49
CA PRO A 136 15.96 -1.27 6.64
C PRO A 136 15.40 -0.60 5.39
N ALA A 137 14.47 -1.27 4.68
CA ALA A 137 13.87 -0.71 3.47
C ALA A 137 13.16 0.63 3.72
N LEU A 138 12.56 0.81 4.89
CA LEU A 138 11.97 2.08 5.29
C LEU A 138 13.02 3.21 5.39
N ALA A 139 14.25 2.86 5.74
CA ALA A 139 15.36 3.81 5.81
C ALA A 139 15.98 4.11 4.44
N ASP A 140 15.80 3.20 3.49
CA ASP A 140 16.33 3.31 2.12
C ASP A 140 15.37 4.06 1.19
N LEU A 141 14.18 4.45 1.66
CA LEU A 141 13.28 5.32 0.91
C LEU A 141 13.94 6.65 0.59
N GLU A 142 13.56 7.27 -0.52
CA GLU A 142 14.04 8.60 -0.88
C GLU A 142 13.79 9.59 0.28
N SER A 143 14.79 10.44 0.53
CA SER A 143 14.72 11.42 1.62
C SER A 143 13.53 12.35 1.41
N GLY A 144 12.63 12.36 2.37
CA GLY A 144 11.44 13.20 2.33
C GLY A 144 10.18 12.53 1.78
N THR A 145 10.24 11.24 1.36
CA THR A 145 9.01 10.50 1.02
C THR A 145 8.09 10.40 2.24
N PRO A 146 6.89 10.98 2.20
CA PRO A 146 5.94 10.88 3.30
C PRO A 146 5.52 9.43 3.56
N VAL A 147 5.59 9.00 4.81
CA VAL A 147 5.19 7.65 5.23
C VAL A 147 4.16 7.75 6.34
N GLN A 148 3.06 7.00 6.19
CA GLN A 148 2.07 6.77 7.23
C GLN A 148 2.08 5.28 7.63
N VAL A 149 2.13 4.99 8.93
CA VAL A 149 1.99 3.63 9.48
C VAL A 149 0.80 3.59 10.42
N LEU A 150 -0.16 2.70 10.14
CA LEU A 150 -1.28 2.40 11.02
C LEU A 150 -1.08 1.02 11.64
N TYR A 151 -1.30 0.89 12.94
CA TYR A 151 -1.16 -0.39 13.65
C TYR A 151 -2.29 -0.63 14.65
N GLY A 152 -2.57 -1.89 14.94
CA GLY A 152 -3.51 -2.30 15.97
C GLY A 152 -2.80 -2.48 17.31
N GLU A 153 -3.29 -1.81 18.37
CA GLU A 153 -2.69 -1.90 19.73
C GLU A 153 -2.74 -3.33 20.31
N ARG A 154 -3.64 -4.16 19.81
CA ARG A 154 -3.79 -5.57 20.20
C ARG A 154 -3.39 -6.55 19.10
N ASP A 155 -2.64 -6.07 18.10
CA ASP A 155 -2.12 -6.93 17.05
C ASP A 155 -0.96 -7.79 17.59
N THR A 156 -1.18 -9.10 17.65
CA THR A 156 -0.20 -10.12 18.05
C THR A 156 0.18 -11.03 16.89
N THR A 157 -0.25 -10.69 15.66
CA THR A 157 -0.05 -11.51 14.46
C THR A 157 1.25 -11.15 13.76
N VAL A 158 1.61 -9.87 13.76
CA VAL A 158 2.80 -9.34 13.08
C VAL A 158 3.71 -8.59 14.04
N ASP A 159 5.00 -8.55 13.71
CA ASP A 159 6.03 -7.79 14.43
C ASP A 159 6.04 -6.35 13.90
N TRP A 160 5.06 -5.54 14.31
CA TRP A 160 4.86 -4.17 13.85
C TRP A 160 5.68 -3.12 14.60
N GLU A 161 6.06 -3.39 15.86
CA GLU A 161 6.72 -2.42 16.74
C GLU A 161 8.00 -1.83 16.13
N PRO A 162 8.94 -2.61 15.56
CA PRO A 162 10.16 -2.05 14.96
C PRO A 162 9.89 -1.15 13.75
N VAL A 163 8.80 -1.43 13.00
CA VAL A 163 8.40 -0.60 11.86
C VAL A 163 7.87 0.74 12.34
N VAL A 164 7.04 0.74 13.37
CA VAL A 164 6.50 1.95 14.01
C VAL A 164 7.61 2.81 14.60
N GLU A 165 8.56 2.19 15.33
CA GLU A 165 9.72 2.91 15.88
C GLU A 165 10.55 3.55 14.78
N ARG A 166 10.78 2.82 13.68
CA ARG A 166 11.53 3.36 12.54
C ARG A 166 10.78 4.47 11.82
N ALA A 167 9.48 4.33 11.60
CA ALA A 167 8.66 5.38 11.01
C ALA A 167 8.70 6.67 11.83
N ARG A 168 8.58 6.58 13.16
CA ARG A 168 8.72 7.74 14.06
C ARG A 168 10.09 8.40 13.98
N ALA A 169 11.16 7.60 13.87
CA ALA A 169 12.53 8.11 13.75
C ALA A 169 12.79 8.82 12.39
N LEU A 170 11.91 8.63 11.41
CA LEU A 170 11.93 9.27 10.09
C LEU A 170 10.87 10.37 9.94
N ASP A 171 10.32 10.86 11.06
CA ASP A 171 9.23 11.85 11.08
C ASP A 171 7.96 11.39 10.33
N GLY A 172 7.76 10.08 10.19
CA GLY A 172 6.57 9.49 9.59
C GLY A 172 5.34 9.63 10.49
N GLU A 173 4.17 9.71 9.88
CA GLU A 173 2.89 9.75 10.58
C GLU A 173 2.54 8.36 11.12
N VAL A 174 2.33 8.24 12.43
CA VAL A 174 2.01 6.97 13.10
C VAL A 174 0.66 7.05 13.79
N ILE A 175 -0.25 6.14 13.44
CA ILE A 175 -1.61 6.10 13.95
C ILE A 175 -1.87 4.78 14.66
N SER A 176 -2.23 4.84 15.94
CA SER A 176 -2.71 3.68 16.67
C SER A 176 -4.22 3.47 16.49
N CYS A 177 -4.62 2.22 16.39
CA CYS A 177 -6.01 1.80 16.35
C CYS A 177 -6.29 0.82 17.48
N SER A 178 -7.41 1.00 18.19
CA SER A 178 -7.85 0.02 19.19
C SER A 178 -8.44 -1.21 18.49
N ALA A 179 -7.58 -1.98 17.85
CA ALA A 179 -7.88 -3.12 16.99
C ALA A 179 -6.87 -4.24 17.18
N ASP A 180 -7.25 -5.44 16.78
CA ASP A 180 -6.33 -6.54 16.46
C ASP A 180 -5.83 -6.44 15.01
N HIS A 181 -5.10 -7.45 14.52
CA HIS A 181 -4.58 -7.49 13.15
C HIS A 181 -5.64 -7.33 12.06
N PHE A 182 -6.86 -7.75 12.31
CA PHE A 182 -7.91 -7.80 11.29
C PHE A 182 -8.70 -6.51 11.14
N PHE A 183 -8.55 -5.55 12.07
CA PHE A 183 -9.24 -4.26 12.05
C PHE A 183 -10.76 -4.39 11.84
N VAL A 184 -11.38 -5.38 12.48
CA VAL A 184 -12.82 -5.64 12.36
C VAL A 184 -13.61 -4.42 12.83
N GLY A 185 -14.50 -3.89 11.98
CA GLY A 185 -15.29 -2.70 12.25
C GLY A 185 -14.53 -1.37 12.22
N GLN A 186 -13.26 -1.37 11.74
CA GLN A 186 -12.44 -0.17 11.66
C GLN A 186 -12.26 0.32 10.20
N ASP A 187 -12.93 -0.31 9.23
CA ASP A 187 -12.72 -0.02 7.79
C ASP A 187 -12.93 1.47 7.48
N ALA A 188 -13.97 2.10 8.03
CA ALA A 188 -14.24 3.53 7.84
C ALA A 188 -13.17 4.44 8.47
N LYS A 189 -12.62 4.06 9.64
CA LYS A 189 -11.53 4.81 10.27
C LYS A 189 -10.26 4.71 9.42
N VAL A 190 -9.88 3.49 9.03
CA VAL A 190 -8.71 3.25 8.16
C VAL A 190 -8.86 4.02 6.85
N ALA A 191 -9.99 3.94 6.18
CA ALA A 191 -10.26 4.63 4.92
C ALA A 191 -10.13 6.15 5.05
N ARG A 192 -10.65 6.73 6.14
CA ARG A 192 -10.53 8.16 6.40
C ARG A 192 -9.06 8.57 6.62
N GLU A 193 -8.34 7.90 7.54
CA GLU A 193 -6.96 8.24 7.89
C GLU A 193 -6.03 8.13 6.66
N VAL A 194 -6.15 7.04 5.89
CA VAL A 194 -5.37 6.82 4.66
C VAL A 194 -5.78 7.80 3.56
N GLY A 195 -7.08 8.03 3.38
CA GLY A 195 -7.60 8.98 2.40
C GLY A 195 -7.16 10.42 2.68
N ASP A 196 -7.19 10.84 3.96
CA ASP A 196 -6.72 12.18 4.37
C ASP A 196 -5.21 12.33 4.19
N PHE A 197 -4.44 11.30 4.48
CA PHE A 197 -2.99 11.29 4.24
C PHE A 197 -2.67 11.48 2.76
N PHE A 198 -3.23 10.67 1.87
CA PHE A 198 -2.99 10.81 0.43
C PHE A 198 -3.59 12.10 -0.15
N GLY A 199 -4.72 12.58 0.38
CA GLY A 199 -5.29 13.87 0.00
C GLY A 199 -4.35 15.05 0.27
N ARG A 200 -3.54 14.99 1.35
CA ARG A 200 -2.53 16.02 1.67
C ARG A 200 -1.22 15.85 0.89
N THR A 201 -0.84 14.63 0.55
CA THR A 201 0.47 14.33 -0.04
C THR A 201 0.43 14.23 -1.56
N LEU A 202 -0.70 13.88 -2.15
CA LEU A 202 -0.89 13.71 -3.59
C LEU A 202 -1.87 14.73 -4.20
N GLY A 203 -2.58 15.50 -3.36
CA GLY A 203 -3.59 16.48 -3.79
C GLY A 203 -3.01 17.80 -4.34
#